data_772e61c26254b0e660ebdd3672d15af2
#
_entry.id   772e61c26254b0e660ebdd3672d15af2
#
_cell.length_a   1.000
_cell.length_b   1.000
_cell.length_c   1.000
_cell.angle_alpha   90.00
_cell.angle_beta   90.00
_cell.angle_gamma   90.00
#
_symmetry.space_group_name_H-M   'P 1'
#
loop_
_entity.id
_entity.type
_entity.pdbx_description
1 polymer ?
#
loop_
_entity_poly.entity_id
_entity_poly.type
_entity_poly.pdbx_seq_one_letter_code
_entity_poly.pdbx_strand_id
1 'polypeptide(L)'
;LFGGADPDLMANASFVSNKDELKALFAADSPEERRSKLMPFMWGVAKDKGFLLGNRDKGSLMNVANHMHFSYPGYSETLCGYPDDARVNSNDKTYNPNRSILEIANATEAYRNSVLAFASWDVFPYILNEKRSGIEVNAGYRHSLSPAPTAYEKMLDDIQDESPRHWEGVRFDVYTFHYALEAMKTRKPKLIFVGFGETDDFAHEGRYDMYLKSVHRDDDFIRRLWEYAQSDPFYKGKTTFLITTDHGRGDNPHRPDAWKDHGSHVTHAGETWFVALGAGVEARGEVSSSGQNYNKQVAATVASCLGIPFQPSGQEAGTPIPLCGRTLQASVAP
;
A
#
# COMPACT_ATOMS: atom_id res chain seq x y z
N LEU A 1 3.59 11.58 1.56
CA LEU A 1 4.52 11.15 2.61
C LEU A 1 5.55 12.24 2.96
N PHE A 2 6.31 12.79 2.01
CA PHE A 2 7.47 13.65 2.31
C PHE A 2 7.12 15.13 2.52
N GLY A 3 6.18 15.69 1.79
CA GLY A 3 5.77 17.10 1.93
C GLY A 3 4.88 17.38 3.16
N GLY A 4 4.23 16.36 3.69
CA GLY A 4 3.17 16.54 4.68
C GLY A 4 1.92 17.18 4.09
N ALA A 5 1.06 17.75 4.93
CA ALA A 5 -0.12 18.47 4.48
C ALA A 5 0.27 19.77 3.75
N ASP A 6 -0.31 19.99 2.57
CA ASP A 6 -0.06 21.19 1.77
C ASP A 6 -0.81 22.41 2.37
N PRO A 7 -0.11 23.51 2.72
CA PRO A 7 -0.76 24.66 3.34
C PRO A 7 -1.77 25.39 2.44
N ASP A 8 -1.50 25.44 1.13
CA ASP A 8 -2.38 26.15 0.18
C ASP A 8 -3.67 25.36 -0.06
N LEU A 9 -3.56 24.02 -0.19
CA LEU A 9 -4.72 23.16 -0.28
C LEU A 9 -5.55 23.15 1.02
N MET A 10 -4.89 23.16 2.19
CA MET A 10 -5.59 23.29 3.49
C MET A 10 -6.35 24.62 3.63
N ALA A 11 -5.85 25.67 3.00
CA ALA A 11 -6.50 26.99 3.02
C ALA A 11 -7.63 27.14 1.98
N ASN A 12 -7.76 26.20 1.03
CA ASN A 12 -8.72 26.32 -0.07
C ASN A 12 -10.13 25.86 0.35
N ALA A 13 -11.07 26.81 0.34
CA ALA A 13 -12.48 26.55 0.71
C ALA A 13 -13.22 25.60 -0.24
N SER A 14 -12.71 25.42 -1.47
CA SER A 14 -13.30 24.47 -2.42
C SER A 14 -12.97 23.02 -2.09
N PHE A 15 -11.92 22.77 -1.30
CA PHE A 15 -11.43 21.44 -0.97
C PHE A 15 -11.55 21.08 0.51
N VAL A 16 -11.82 22.05 1.36
CA VAL A 16 -11.82 21.89 2.83
C VAL A 16 -13.07 22.48 3.45
N SER A 17 -13.85 21.64 4.10
CA SER A 17 -15.10 22.05 4.76
C SER A 17 -14.85 22.82 6.07
N ASN A 18 -13.88 22.39 6.87
CA ASN A 18 -13.50 23.01 8.14
C ASN A 18 -11.99 23.25 8.20
N LYS A 19 -11.60 24.47 7.79
CA LYS A 19 -10.18 24.85 7.70
C LYS A 19 -9.51 24.95 9.07
N ASP A 20 -10.22 25.42 10.08
CA ASP A 20 -9.65 25.61 11.42
C ASP A 20 -9.33 24.27 12.09
N GLU A 21 -10.25 23.31 11.95
CA GLU A 21 -10.02 21.93 12.38
C GLU A 21 -8.79 21.34 11.68
N LEU A 22 -8.72 21.45 10.36
CA LEU A 22 -7.66 20.84 9.58
C LEU A 22 -6.30 21.47 9.89
N LYS A 23 -6.24 22.78 10.08
CA LYS A 23 -5.05 23.50 10.52
C LYS A 23 -4.61 23.06 11.93
N ALA A 24 -5.56 22.92 12.87
CA ALA A 24 -5.24 22.45 14.22
C ALA A 24 -4.61 21.06 14.20
N LEU A 25 -5.07 20.17 13.30
CA LEU A 25 -4.56 18.82 13.18
C LEU A 25 -3.18 18.76 12.50
N PHE A 26 -2.99 19.43 11.37
CA PHE A 26 -1.88 19.15 10.46
C PHE A 26 -0.99 20.34 10.11
N ALA A 27 -1.36 21.59 10.45
CA ALA A 27 -0.51 22.73 10.15
C ALA A 27 0.73 22.79 11.04
N ALA A 28 1.84 23.16 10.44
CA ALA A 28 3.09 23.51 11.10
C ALA A 28 3.95 24.33 10.13
N ASP A 29 5.00 24.97 10.66
CA ASP A 29 5.84 25.89 9.88
C ASP A 29 6.75 25.14 8.89
N SER A 30 7.26 23.97 9.25
CA SER A 30 8.14 23.19 8.39
C SER A 30 7.42 21.97 7.74
N PRO A 31 7.86 21.54 6.55
CA PRO A 31 7.39 20.27 5.95
C PRO A 31 7.64 19.07 6.87
N GLU A 32 8.74 19.06 7.60
CA GLU A 32 9.13 18.01 8.55
C GLU A 32 8.11 17.86 9.68
N GLU A 33 7.65 18.96 10.23
CA GLU A 33 6.62 18.96 11.28
C GLU A 33 5.26 18.58 10.72
N ARG A 34 4.87 19.10 9.54
CA ARG A 34 3.59 18.75 8.90
C ARG A 34 3.50 17.26 8.59
N ARG A 35 4.55 16.65 8.01
CA ARG A 35 4.57 15.22 7.72
C ARG A 35 4.55 14.36 8.98
N SER A 36 5.20 14.80 10.05
CA SER A 36 5.19 14.10 11.35
C SER A 36 3.83 14.17 12.04
N LYS A 37 3.09 15.27 11.89
CA LYS A 37 1.70 15.38 12.36
C LYS A 37 0.74 14.52 11.52
N LEU A 38 0.94 14.49 10.20
CA LEU A 38 0.08 13.75 9.28
C LEU A 38 0.26 12.23 9.42
N MET A 39 1.50 11.76 9.50
CA MET A 39 1.86 10.35 9.52
C MET A 39 2.85 10.05 10.67
N PRO A 40 2.40 10.13 11.93
CA PRO A 40 3.27 10.00 13.09
C PRO A 40 3.96 8.64 13.21
N PHE A 41 3.34 7.55 12.77
CA PHE A 41 3.97 6.24 12.77
C PHE A 41 5.09 6.14 11.73
N MET A 42 4.85 6.60 10.50
CA MET A 42 5.86 6.57 9.43
C MET A 42 7.07 7.41 9.79
N TRP A 43 6.87 8.61 10.33
CA TRP A 43 7.97 9.54 10.68
C TRP A 43 8.58 9.31 12.06
N GLY A 44 7.94 8.49 12.88
CA GLY A 44 8.49 7.99 14.14
C GLY A 44 9.05 6.58 13.99
N VAL A 45 8.24 5.59 14.32
CA VAL A 45 8.66 4.19 14.42
C VAL A 45 9.21 3.61 13.12
N ALA A 46 8.55 3.86 11.99
CA ALA A 46 8.97 3.27 10.72
C ALA A 46 10.30 3.86 10.25
N LYS A 47 10.50 5.18 10.39
CA LYS A 47 11.77 5.84 10.12
C LYS A 47 12.90 5.35 11.03
N ASP A 48 12.62 5.21 12.32
CA ASP A 48 13.66 4.87 13.32
C ASP A 48 14.04 3.38 13.29
N LYS A 49 13.13 2.51 12.87
CA LYS A 49 13.33 1.03 12.82
C LYS A 49 13.48 0.46 11.42
N GLY A 50 13.45 1.30 10.41
CA GLY A 50 13.50 0.90 9.01
C GLY A 50 14.06 1.99 8.11
N PHE A 51 13.49 2.14 6.93
CA PHE A 51 13.88 3.20 6.01
C PHE A 51 12.73 3.64 5.10
N LEU A 52 12.86 4.88 4.58
CA LEU A 52 11.93 5.49 3.63
C LEU A 52 12.69 5.89 2.36
N LEU A 53 12.17 5.48 1.19
CA LEU A 53 12.64 5.87 -0.14
C LEU A 53 11.59 6.73 -0.84
N GLY A 54 12.03 7.63 -1.72
CA GLY A 54 11.17 8.40 -2.60
C GLY A 54 11.16 9.90 -2.35
N ASN A 55 11.97 10.42 -1.39
CA ASN A 55 12.11 11.86 -1.22
C ASN A 55 12.97 12.45 -2.34
N ARG A 56 12.33 13.08 -3.31
CA ARG A 56 12.96 13.66 -4.49
C ARG A 56 13.90 14.82 -4.14
N ASP A 57 13.55 15.63 -3.14
CA ASP A 57 14.38 16.74 -2.68
C ASP A 57 15.72 16.27 -2.09
N LYS A 58 15.80 14.98 -1.74
CA LYS A 58 17.02 14.32 -1.25
C LYS A 58 17.66 13.36 -2.27
N GLY A 59 17.23 13.41 -3.54
CA GLY A 59 17.77 12.55 -4.61
C GLY A 59 17.42 11.06 -4.44
N SER A 60 16.36 10.77 -3.70
CA SER A 60 15.80 9.43 -3.56
C SER A 60 14.54 9.32 -4.42
N LEU A 61 14.59 8.53 -5.49
CA LEU A 61 13.51 8.45 -6.46
C LEU A 61 12.82 7.10 -6.38
N MET A 62 11.49 7.13 -6.38
CA MET A 62 10.64 5.96 -6.49
C MET A 62 9.49 6.27 -7.46
N ASN A 63 9.26 5.39 -8.45
CA ASN A 63 8.22 5.57 -9.47
C ASN A 63 7.54 4.24 -9.78
N VAL A 64 6.36 4.30 -10.38
CA VAL A 64 5.88 3.20 -11.21
C VAL A 64 6.66 3.18 -12.54
N ALA A 65 6.87 2.00 -13.11
CA ALA A 65 7.51 1.83 -14.41
C ALA A 65 6.48 1.71 -15.56
N ASN A 66 5.21 1.41 -15.26
CA ASN A 66 4.13 1.45 -16.23
C ASN A 66 3.84 2.89 -16.66
N HIS A 67 3.31 3.08 -17.88
CA HIS A 67 2.96 4.40 -18.42
C HIS A 67 1.52 4.82 -18.13
N MET A 68 0.73 3.96 -17.49
CA MET A 68 -0.69 4.20 -17.23
C MET A 68 -0.90 5.14 -16.04
N HIS A 69 -0.09 5.02 -14.98
CA HIS A 69 -0.11 5.82 -13.77
C HIS A 69 -1.49 5.85 -13.09
N PHE A 70 -2.17 4.68 -13.03
CA PHE A 70 -3.42 4.49 -12.32
C PHE A 70 -3.51 3.09 -11.72
N SER A 71 -4.56 2.81 -10.96
CA SER A 71 -4.59 1.79 -9.92
C SER A 71 -4.33 0.37 -10.41
N TYR A 72 -5.10 -0.20 -11.33
CA TYR A 72 -4.90 -1.60 -11.69
C TYR A 72 -3.50 -1.86 -12.27
N PRO A 73 -2.99 -1.11 -13.27
CA PRO A 73 -1.61 -1.26 -13.74
C PRO A 73 -0.56 -1.07 -12.64
N GLY A 74 -0.76 -0.10 -11.74
CA GLY A 74 0.13 0.16 -10.61
C GLY A 74 0.20 -1.02 -9.63
N TYR A 75 -0.94 -1.55 -9.21
CA TYR A 75 -1.00 -2.76 -8.38
C TYR A 75 -0.45 -3.99 -9.10
N SER A 76 -0.76 -4.15 -10.39
CA SER A 76 -0.22 -5.26 -11.17
C SER A 76 1.30 -5.22 -11.24
N GLU A 77 1.89 -4.05 -11.54
CA GLU A 77 3.35 -3.87 -11.52
C GLU A 77 3.94 -4.19 -10.15
N THR A 78 3.38 -3.62 -9.10
CA THR A 78 3.84 -3.80 -7.72
C THR A 78 3.84 -5.27 -7.29
N LEU A 79 2.79 -6.00 -7.64
CA LEU A 79 2.56 -7.38 -7.18
C LEU A 79 3.08 -8.45 -8.15
N CYS A 80 3.23 -8.14 -9.44
CA CYS A 80 3.75 -9.07 -10.44
C CYS A 80 5.22 -8.83 -10.79
N GLY A 81 5.79 -7.66 -10.41
CA GLY A 81 7.21 -7.35 -10.53
C GLY A 81 7.65 -6.82 -11.89
N TYR A 82 6.72 -6.42 -12.75
CA TYR A 82 6.99 -5.78 -14.03
C TYR A 82 5.75 -5.05 -14.57
N PRO A 83 5.92 -3.98 -15.38
CA PRO A 83 4.82 -3.34 -16.09
C PRO A 83 4.31 -4.21 -17.24
N ASP A 84 3.01 -4.13 -17.53
CA ASP A 84 2.39 -4.85 -18.65
C ASP A 84 1.28 -4.02 -19.31
N ASP A 85 1.64 -2.87 -19.80
CA ASP A 85 0.71 -1.87 -20.35
C ASP A 85 -0.10 -2.40 -21.56
N ALA A 86 0.43 -3.42 -22.24
CA ALA A 86 -0.25 -4.04 -23.38
C ALA A 86 -1.51 -4.82 -22.97
N ARG A 87 -1.51 -5.46 -21.81
CA ARG A 87 -2.61 -6.35 -21.36
C ARG A 87 -3.31 -5.86 -20.10
N VAL A 88 -2.66 -4.98 -19.33
CA VAL A 88 -3.18 -4.40 -18.08
C VAL A 88 -3.18 -2.89 -18.24
N ASN A 89 -4.26 -2.36 -18.81
CA ASN A 89 -4.37 -0.97 -19.25
C ASN A 89 -5.74 -0.32 -18.93
N SER A 90 -6.50 -0.94 -18.05
CA SER A 90 -7.78 -0.39 -17.53
C SER A 90 -7.97 -0.79 -16.07
N ASN A 91 -8.96 -0.18 -15.42
CA ASN A 91 -9.45 -0.57 -14.09
C ASN A 91 -10.61 -1.56 -14.16
N ASP A 92 -10.84 -2.18 -15.31
CA ASP A 92 -11.93 -3.13 -15.51
C ASP A 92 -11.74 -4.42 -14.70
N LYS A 93 -12.84 -5.04 -14.31
CA LYS A 93 -12.87 -6.32 -13.60
C LYS A 93 -12.50 -7.49 -14.51
N THR A 94 -11.31 -7.43 -15.10
CA THR A 94 -10.70 -8.46 -15.94
C THR A 94 -9.61 -9.18 -15.15
N TYR A 95 -9.61 -10.51 -15.15
CA TYR A 95 -8.61 -11.28 -14.41
C TYR A 95 -7.19 -11.05 -14.95
N ASN A 96 -6.29 -10.66 -14.05
CA ASN A 96 -4.90 -10.37 -14.36
C ASN A 96 -4.23 -11.58 -15.05
N PRO A 97 -3.69 -11.40 -16.27
CA PRO A 97 -2.97 -12.47 -16.94
C PRO A 97 -1.64 -12.82 -16.25
N ASN A 98 -1.12 -11.90 -15.46
CA ASN A 98 0.19 -12.01 -14.80
C ASN A 98 0.05 -12.69 -13.42
N ARG A 99 1.10 -13.40 -13.01
CA ARG A 99 1.14 -14.06 -11.71
C ARG A 99 1.72 -13.12 -10.66
N SER A 100 0.94 -12.86 -9.62
CA SER A 100 1.40 -12.05 -8.49
C SER A 100 2.36 -12.83 -7.57
N ILE A 101 3.16 -12.11 -6.80
CA ILE A 101 4.01 -12.70 -5.75
C ILE A 101 3.19 -13.45 -4.70
N LEU A 102 1.94 -13.02 -4.44
CA LEU A 102 1.03 -13.73 -3.55
C LEU A 102 0.66 -15.12 -4.13
N GLU A 103 0.34 -15.17 -5.42
CA GLU A 103 0.05 -16.43 -6.13
C GLU A 103 1.26 -17.35 -6.13
N ILE A 104 2.46 -16.81 -6.39
CA ILE A 104 3.70 -17.59 -6.38
C ILE A 104 3.97 -18.14 -4.98
N ALA A 105 3.82 -17.32 -3.93
CA ALA A 105 3.96 -17.78 -2.55
C ALA A 105 2.94 -18.87 -2.21
N ASN A 106 1.65 -18.67 -2.54
CA ASN A 106 0.59 -19.66 -2.25
C ASN A 106 0.78 -20.99 -2.97
N ALA A 107 1.50 -21.00 -4.10
CA ALA A 107 1.85 -22.21 -4.83
C ALA A 107 2.96 -23.04 -4.14
N THR A 108 3.74 -22.43 -3.23
CA THR A 108 4.80 -23.13 -2.49
C THR A 108 4.24 -23.88 -1.28
N GLU A 109 4.86 -24.99 -0.91
CA GLU A 109 4.45 -25.77 0.26
C GLU A 109 4.52 -24.96 1.57
N ALA A 110 5.55 -24.14 1.73
CA ALA A 110 5.81 -23.36 2.95
C ALA A 110 4.74 -22.30 3.24
N TYR A 111 4.05 -21.77 2.20
CA TYR A 111 3.10 -20.66 2.31
C TYR A 111 1.68 -21.02 1.88
N ARG A 112 1.47 -22.23 1.35
CA ARG A 112 0.14 -22.69 0.89
C ARG A 112 -0.91 -22.52 1.99
N ASN A 113 -2.06 -21.94 1.65
CA ASN A 113 -3.17 -21.64 2.57
C ASN A 113 -2.80 -20.67 3.72
N SER A 114 -1.67 -19.99 3.62
CA SER A 114 -1.20 -18.99 4.60
C SER A 114 -1.00 -17.62 3.96
N VAL A 115 -1.61 -17.41 2.77
CA VAL A 115 -1.57 -16.15 2.01
C VAL A 115 -2.97 -15.61 1.96
N LEU A 116 -3.18 -14.41 2.48
CA LEU A 116 -4.48 -13.73 2.51
C LEU A 116 -4.36 -12.32 1.95
N ALA A 117 -5.46 -11.83 1.37
CA ALA A 117 -5.55 -10.46 0.89
C ALA A 117 -6.84 -9.77 1.38
N PHE A 118 -6.68 -8.55 1.86
CA PHE A 118 -7.76 -7.67 2.30
C PHE A 118 -7.64 -6.32 1.58
N ALA A 119 -8.71 -5.86 0.94
CA ALA A 119 -8.66 -4.62 0.20
C ALA A 119 -9.99 -3.87 0.24
N SER A 120 -9.90 -2.55 0.15
CA SER A 120 -11.10 -1.72 0.12
C SER A 120 -11.78 -1.73 -1.25
N TRP A 121 -11.01 -1.82 -2.33
CA TRP A 121 -11.52 -1.82 -3.69
C TRP A 121 -11.91 -3.21 -4.21
N ASP A 122 -13.09 -3.34 -4.76
CA ASP A 122 -13.69 -4.61 -5.20
C ASP A 122 -13.09 -5.21 -6.50
N VAL A 123 -12.08 -4.58 -7.06
CA VAL A 123 -11.32 -5.07 -8.22
C VAL A 123 -10.16 -6.00 -7.81
N PHE A 124 -9.75 -6.02 -6.55
CA PHE A 124 -8.65 -6.87 -6.09
C PHE A 124 -8.79 -8.37 -6.36
N PRO A 125 -9.99 -9.00 -6.33
CA PRO A 125 -10.17 -10.37 -6.77
C PRO A 125 -9.70 -10.64 -8.21
N TYR A 126 -9.77 -9.63 -9.06
CA TYR A 126 -9.31 -9.68 -10.45
C TYR A 126 -7.82 -9.37 -10.56
N ILE A 127 -7.31 -8.35 -9.84
CA ILE A 127 -5.87 -8.02 -9.79
C ILE A 127 -5.05 -9.22 -9.32
N LEU A 128 -5.49 -9.91 -8.27
CA LEU A 128 -4.83 -11.09 -7.70
C LEU A 128 -5.24 -12.40 -8.38
N ASN A 129 -6.12 -12.33 -9.37
CA ASN A 129 -6.69 -13.47 -10.09
C ASN A 129 -7.08 -14.61 -9.14
N GLU A 130 -8.04 -14.34 -8.24
CA GLU A 130 -8.44 -15.27 -7.17
C GLU A 130 -8.81 -16.66 -7.70
N LYS A 131 -9.38 -16.75 -8.92
CA LYS A 131 -9.73 -18.02 -9.55
C LYS A 131 -8.52 -18.90 -9.86
N ARG A 132 -7.42 -18.29 -10.33
CA ARG A 132 -6.20 -19.03 -10.67
C ARG A 132 -5.30 -19.19 -9.45
N SER A 133 -5.16 -18.14 -8.65
CA SER A 133 -4.24 -18.11 -7.51
C SER A 133 -4.70 -18.95 -6.33
N GLY A 134 -6.02 -19.19 -6.20
CA GLY A 134 -6.60 -19.85 -5.03
C GLY A 134 -6.45 -19.06 -3.72
N ILE A 135 -6.09 -17.79 -3.80
CA ILE A 135 -5.95 -16.91 -2.64
C ILE A 135 -7.33 -16.40 -2.23
N GLU A 136 -7.59 -16.37 -0.94
CA GLU A 136 -8.75 -15.68 -0.40
C GLU A 136 -8.54 -14.18 -0.46
N VAL A 137 -9.43 -13.49 -1.19
CA VAL A 137 -9.39 -12.04 -1.38
C VAL A 137 -10.67 -11.42 -0.83
N ASN A 138 -10.64 -10.94 0.41
CA ASN A 138 -11.72 -10.18 1.01
C ASN A 138 -11.61 -8.71 0.57
N ALA A 139 -12.45 -8.28 -0.36
CA ALA A 139 -12.35 -6.97 -0.99
C ALA A 139 -13.72 -6.36 -1.30
N GLY A 140 -13.78 -5.02 -1.32
CA GLY A 140 -15.03 -4.30 -1.47
C GLY A 140 -15.98 -4.63 -0.32
N TYR A 141 -17.24 -4.81 -0.63
CA TYR A 141 -18.27 -5.11 0.36
C TYR A 141 -18.50 -6.62 0.58
N ARG A 142 -17.50 -7.46 0.28
CA ARG A 142 -17.57 -8.88 0.61
C ARG A 142 -17.56 -9.08 2.12
N HIS A 143 -18.39 -9.99 2.61
CA HIS A 143 -18.36 -10.50 3.98
C HIS A 143 -17.08 -11.30 4.25
N SER A 144 -16.86 -11.67 5.50
CA SER A 144 -15.76 -12.55 5.86
C SER A 144 -15.77 -13.81 4.99
N LEU A 145 -14.62 -14.14 4.43
CA LEU A 145 -14.39 -15.37 3.68
C LEU A 145 -13.78 -16.46 4.57
N SER A 146 -13.65 -16.23 5.87
CA SER A 146 -13.16 -17.22 6.83
C SER A 146 -14.04 -18.47 6.80
N PRO A 147 -13.45 -19.68 6.73
CA PRO A 147 -14.25 -20.92 6.82
C PRO A 147 -14.99 -21.06 8.15
N ALA A 148 -14.56 -20.36 9.19
CA ALA A 148 -15.18 -20.30 10.50
C ALA A 148 -15.16 -18.85 11.02
N PRO A 149 -16.05 -17.96 10.53
CA PRO A 149 -16.06 -16.56 10.92
C PRO A 149 -16.24 -16.40 12.42
N THR A 150 -15.40 -15.55 13.03
CA THR A 150 -15.52 -15.19 14.45
C THR A 150 -16.79 -14.37 14.70
N ALA A 151 -17.18 -14.21 15.97
CA ALA A 151 -18.27 -13.31 16.32
C ALA A 151 -17.94 -11.84 15.92
N TYR A 152 -16.65 -11.49 15.93
CA TYR A 152 -16.20 -10.17 15.50
C TYR A 152 -16.33 -9.97 14.00
N GLU A 153 -15.95 -10.96 13.17
CA GLU A 153 -16.12 -10.90 11.73
C GLU A 153 -17.60 -10.80 11.34
N LYS A 154 -18.48 -11.57 11.99
CA LYS A 154 -19.94 -11.48 11.77
C LYS A 154 -20.48 -10.09 12.11
N MET A 155 -20.04 -9.52 13.23
CA MET A 155 -20.39 -8.15 13.60
C MET A 155 -19.90 -7.12 12.56
N LEU A 156 -18.71 -7.32 11.99
CA LEU A 156 -18.22 -6.45 10.91
C LEU A 156 -19.06 -6.59 9.64
N ASP A 157 -19.49 -7.82 9.30
CA ASP A 157 -20.40 -8.09 8.18
C ASP A 157 -21.73 -7.34 8.38
N ASP A 158 -22.34 -7.48 9.56
CA ASP A 158 -23.60 -6.82 9.91
C ASP A 158 -23.49 -5.29 9.87
N ILE A 159 -22.43 -4.72 10.48
CA ILE A 159 -22.22 -3.26 10.47
C ILE A 159 -21.97 -2.75 9.05
N GLN A 160 -21.23 -3.49 8.23
CA GLN A 160 -20.97 -3.13 6.84
C GLN A 160 -22.27 -3.09 6.03
N ASP A 161 -23.18 -4.04 6.22
CA ASP A 161 -24.47 -4.09 5.53
C ASP A 161 -25.43 -2.99 5.99
N GLU A 162 -25.39 -2.63 7.27
CA GLU A 162 -26.22 -1.57 7.87
C GLU A 162 -25.69 -0.17 7.58
N SER A 163 -24.40 -0.03 7.20
CA SER A 163 -23.78 1.27 6.93
C SER A 163 -24.07 1.73 5.50
N PRO A 164 -24.43 3.02 5.29
CA PRO A 164 -24.54 3.56 3.95
C PRO A 164 -23.23 3.40 3.16
N ARG A 165 -23.31 2.95 1.93
CA ARG A 165 -22.17 2.91 1.02
C ARG A 165 -21.90 4.30 0.48
N HIS A 166 -20.69 4.79 0.69
CA HIS A 166 -20.28 6.07 0.11
C HIS A 166 -19.87 5.90 -1.36
N TRP A 167 -19.12 4.82 -1.67
CA TRP A 167 -18.74 4.42 -3.02
C TRP A 167 -19.29 3.03 -3.35
N GLU A 168 -19.62 2.80 -4.61
CA GLU A 168 -20.19 1.51 -5.06
C GLU A 168 -19.19 0.34 -4.99
N GLY A 169 -17.92 0.61 -5.28
CA GLY A 169 -16.89 -0.42 -5.40
C GLY A 169 -15.80 -0.38 -4.32
N VAL A 170 -15.79 0.64 -3.48
CA VAL A 170 -14.76 0.84 -2.45
C VAL A 170 -15.42 0.97 -1.08
N ARG A 171 -15.11 0.05 -0.16
CA ARG A 171 -15.53 0.17 1.23
C ARG A 171 -14.58 1.06 2.01
N PHE A 172 -15.02 1.62 3.13
CA PHE A 172 -14.15 2.34 4.03
C PHE A 172 -13.00 1.46 4.56
N ASP A 173 -11.81 2.05 4.66
CA ASP A 173 -10.57 1.36 5.06
C ASP A 173 -10.63 0.77 6.47
N VAL A 174 -11.50 1.30 7.31
CA VAL A 174 -11.74 0.75 8.65
C VAL A 174 -12.20 -0.71 8.60
N TYR A 175 -13.05 -1.10 7.66
CA TYR A 175 -13.47 -2.49 7.51
C TYR A 175 -12.31 -3.37 7.04
N THR A 176 -11.57 -2.93 6.03
CA THR A 176 -10.39 -3.62 5.50
C THR A 176 -9.36 -3.87 6.59
N PHE A 177 -9.05 -2.85 7.39
CA PHE A 177 -8.16 -2.94 8.53
C PHE A 177 -8.64 -3.97 9.56
N HIS A 178 -9.91 -3.93 9.94
CA HIS A 178 -10.44 -4.80 10.98
C HIS A 178 -10.51 -6.27 10.55
N TYR A 179 -10.89 -6.56 9.30
CA TYR A 179 -10.81 -7.93 8.76
C TYR A 179 -9.36 -8.43 8.72
N ALA A 180 -8.41 -7.60 8.27
CA ALA A 180 -7.00 -7.96 8.24
C ALA A 180 -6.44 -8.24 9.63
N LEU A 181 -6.71 -7.37 10.61
CA LEU A 181 -6.26 -7.53 11.99
C LEU A 181 -6.86 -8.78 12.64
N GLU A 182 -8.15 -9.05 12.41
CA GLU A 182 -8.80 -10.24 12.97
C GLU A 182 -8.23 -11.52 12.35
N ALA A 183 -7.97 -11.54 11.05
CA ALA A 183 -7.29 -12.66 10.40
C ALA A 183 -5.86 -12.87 10.94
N MET A 184 -5.11 -11.80 11.21
CA MET A 184 -3.82 -11.90 11.87
C MET A 184 -3.93 -12.55 13.25
N LYS A 185 -4.98 -12.24 14.02
CA LYS A 185 -5.20 -12.81 15.36
C LYS A 185 -5.58 -14.29 15.31
N THR A 186 -6.46 -14.66 14.41
CA THR A 186 -7.16 -15.96 14.44
C THR A 186 -6.60 -16.98 13.47
N ARG A 187 -6.14 -16.54 12.28
CA ARG A 187 -5.71 -17.40 11.19
C ARG A 187 -4.19 -17.42 10.98
N LYS A 188 -3.48 -16.43 11.55
CA LYS A 188 -2.01 -16.34 11.51
C LYS A 188 -1.41 -16.48 10.10
N PRO A 189 -1.84 -15.69 9.10
CA PRO A 189 -1.25 -15.74 7.76
C PRO A 189 0.26 -15.44 7.81
N LYS A 190 1.03 -16.13 6.96
CA LYS A 190 2.46 -15.88 6.79
C LYS A 190 2.77 -14.78 5.77
N LEU A 191 1.85 -14.54 4.84
CA LEU A 191 1.88 -13.42 3.92
C LEU A 191 0.47 -12.79 3.88
N ILE A 192 0.41 -11.50 4.11
CA ILE A 192 -0.82 -10.73 4.06
C ILE A 192 -0.64 -9.50 3.18
N PHE A 193 -1.57 -9.26 2.28
CA PHE A 193 -1.70 -8.02 1.54
C PHE A 193 -2.86 -7.22 2.12
N VAL A 194 -2.64 -5.93 2.33
CA VAL A 194 -3.68 -4.97 2.75
C VAL A 194 -3.66 -3.79 1.81
N GLY A 195 -4.78 -3.53 1.13
CA GLY A 195 -4.94 -2.41 0.19
C GLY A 195 -6.00 -1.45 0.68
N PHE A 196 -5.60 -0.26 1.12
CA PHE A 196 -6.49 0.85 1.47
C PHE A 196 -6.90 1.62 0.20
N GLY A 197 -8.05 2.31 0.21
CA GLY A 197 -8.61 2.96 -0.95
C GLY A 197 -9.12 4.38 -0.72
N GLU A 198 -9.50 4.75 0.51
CA GLU A 198 -10.17 6.03 0.80
C GLU A 198 -9.38 7.25 0.34
N THR A 199 -8.05 7.20 0.37
CA THR A 199 -7.20 8.32 -0.01
C THR A 199 -7.36 8.67 -1.49
N ASP A 200 -7.49 7.68 -2.36
CA ASP A 200 -7.70 7.89 -3.79
C ASP A 200 -9.09 8.48 -4.08
N ASP A 201 -10.12 7.87 -3.52
CA ASP A 201 -11.50 8.26 -3.76
C ASP A 201 -11.81 9.67 -3.23
N PHE A 202 -11.37 10.01 -2.01
CA PHE A 202 -11.55 11.37 -1.48
C PHE A 202 -10.75 12.44 -2.25
N ALA A 203 -9.60 12.07 -2.83
CA ALA A 203 -8.89 12.99 -3.69
C ALA A 203 -9.68 13.25 -4.98
N HIS A 204 -10.23 12.22 -5.63
CA HIS A 204 -11.10 12.38 -6.80
C HIS A 204 -12.33 13.25 -6.53
N GLU A 205 -12.90 13.16 -5.35
CA GLU A 205 -13.99 14.03 -4.89
C GLU A 205 -13.55 15.48 -4.62
N GLY A 206 -12.25 15.74 -4.58
CA GLY A 206 -11.72 17.06 -4.20
C GLY A 206 -11.88 17.36 -2.71
N ARG A 207 -12.00 16.35 -1.86
CA ARG A 207 -12.15 16.44 -0.42
C ARG A 207 -10.78 16.32 0.26
N TYR A 208 -9.98 17.39 0.17
CA TYR A 208 -8.64 17.42 0.75
C TYR A 208 -8.64 17.21 2.28
N ASP A 209 -9.68 17.68 2.94
CA ASP A 209 -9.90 17.45 4.37
C ASP A 209 -10.07 15.96 4.70
N MET A 210 -10.86 15.24 3.91
CA MET A 210 -11.07 13.81 4.08
C MET A 210 -9.84 13.01 3.63
N TYR A 211 -9.20 13.41 2.52
CA TYR A 211 -7.94 12.83 2.07
C TYR A 211 -6.87 12.83 3.18
N LEU A 212 -6.61 13.98 3.82
CA LEU A 212 -5.63 14.05 4.90
C LEU A 212 -6.04 13.25 6.14
N LYS A 213 -7.33 13.27 6.50
CA LYS A 213 -7.86 12.47 7.61
C LYS A 213 -7.75 10.97 7.33
N SER A 214 -7.93 10.52 6.09
CA SER A 214 -7.72 9.12 5.69
C SER A 214 -6.24 8.74 5.75
N VAL A 215 -5.33 9.57 5.20
CA VAL A 215 -3.89 9.35 5.33
C VAL A 215 -3.46 9.16 6.79
N HIS A 216 -3.96 10.03 7.67
CA HIS A 216 -3.65 9.97 9.11
C HIS A 216 -4.20 8.70 9.77
N ARG A 217 -5.41 8.30 9.40
CA ARG A 217 -6.06 7.08 9.89
C ARG A 217 -5.36 5.81 9.39
N ASP A 218 -4.94 5.80 8.14
CA ASP A 218 -4.22 4.66 7.56
C ASP A 218 -2.83 4.49 8.20
N ASP A 219 -2.15 5.58 8.52
CA ASP A 219 -0.93 5.56 9.32
C ASP A 219 -1.17 4.91 10.70
N ASP A 220 -2.30 5.23 11.38
CA ASP A 220 -2.70 4.59 12.63
C ASP A 220 -3.07 3.11 12.44
N PHE A 221 -3.74 2.74 11.37
CA PHE A 221 -4.03 1.34 11.05
C PHE A 221 -2.76 0.53 10.85
N ILE A 222 -1.79 1.06 10.11
CA ILE A 222 -0.49 0.42 9.92
C ILE A 222 0.25 0.31 11.25
N ARG A 223 0.24 1.36 12.09
CA ARG A 223 0.79 1.31 13.45
C ARG A 223 0.19 0.18 14.26
N ARG A 224 -1.13 0.03 14.26
CA ARG A 224 -1.86 -1.01 15.03
C ARG A 224 -1.57 -2.42 14.52
N LEU A 225 -1.44 -2.62 13.21
CA LEU A 225 -0.98 -3.90 12.62
C LEU A 225 0.45 -4.22 13.05
N TRP A 226 1.33 -3.22 13.03
CA TRP A 226 2.71 -3.34 13.50
C TRP A 226 2.78 -3.70 14.98
N GLU A 227 2.09 -2.97 15.85
CA GLU A 227 2.07 -3.21 17.28
C GLU A 227 1.53 -4.62 17.61
N TYR A 228 0.48 -5.05 16.92
CA TYR A 228 0.00 -6.41 17.05
C TYR A 228 1.08 -7.42 16.64
N ALA A 229 1.72 -7.23 15.50
CA ALA A 229 2.80 -8.12 15.05
C ALA A 229 4.00 -8.16 16.03
N GLN A 230 4.28 -7.05 16.73
CA GLN A 230 5.33 -7.03 17.75
C GLN A 230 4.91 -7.61 19.11
N SER A 231 3.62 -7.74 19.37
CA SER A 231 3.08 -8.32 20.60
C SER A 231 2.86 -9.83 20.53
N ASP A 232 2.52 -10.34 19.35
CA ASP A 232 2.15 -11.75 19.16
C ASP A 232 3.37 -12.64 18.92
N PRO A 233 3.56 -13.75 19.67
CA PRO A 233 4.73 -14.63 19.56
C PRO A 233 4.93 -15.26 18.18
N PHE A 234 3.87 -15.42 17.38
CA PHE A 234 3.97 -15.94 16.02
C PHE A 234 4.68 -14.94 15.09
N TYR A 235 4.43 -13.65 15.24
CA TYR A 235 4.93 -12.59 14.37
C TYR A 235 6.16 -11.85 14.90
N LYS A 236 6.28 -11.75 16.23
CA LYS A 236 7.29 -10.91 16.89
C LYS A 236 8.72 -11.24 16.43
N GLY A 237 9.39 -10.20 15.90
CA GLY A 237 10.76 -10.32 15.40
C GLY A 237 10.92 -11.14 14.10
N LYS A 238 9.82 -11.55 13.47
CA LYS A 238 9.80 -12.38 12.26
C LYS A 238 9.03 -11.73 11.10
N THR A 239 8.43 -10.57 11.31
CA THR A 239 7.58 -9.91 10.34
C THR A 239 8.27 -8.69 9.74
N THR A 240 8.24 -8.62 8.42
CA THR A 240 8.68 -7.47 7.63
C THR A 240 7.44 -6.74 7.09
N PHE A 241 7.38 -5.44 7.27
CA PHE A 241 6.39 -4.57 6.66
C PHE A 241 7.02 -3.87 5.46
N LEU A 242 6.37 -3.96 4.31
CA LEU A 242 6.69 -3.24 3.09
C LEU A 242 5.46 -2.40 2.74
N ILE A 243 5.62 -1.09 2.62
CA ILE A 243 4.51 -0.15 2.45
C ILE A 243 4.82 0.75 1.28
N THR A 244 3.87 0.91 0.37
CA THR A 244 4.01 1.74 -0.83
C THR A 244 2.64 2.21 -1.32
N THR A 245 2.60 3.00 -2.38
CA THR A 245 1.40 3.34 -3.15
C THR A 245 1.51 2.73 -4.55
N ASP A 246 0.37 2.52 -5.17
CA ASP A 246 0.24 1.98 -6.54
C ASP A 246 0.55 3.02 -7.62
N HIS A 247 0.30 4.31 -7.35
CA HIS A 247 0.66 5.46 -8.17
C HIS A 247 0.76 6.72 -7.31
N GLY A 248 1.18 7.82 -7.93
CA GLY A 248 1.14 9.16 -7.36
C GLY A 248 -0.07 9.96 -7.82
N ARG A 249 -0.04 11.26 -7.57
CA ARG A 249 -1.08 12.21 -7.98
C ARG A 249 -0.46 13.46 -8.60
N GLY A 250 -1.29 14.21 -9.31
CA GLY A 250 -0.85 15.44 -9.97
C GLY A 250 -0.38 16.49 -8.97
N ASP A 251 0.63 17.23 -9.40
CA ASP A 251 1.08 18.46 -8.78
C ASP A 251 1.39 19.47 -9.89
N ASN A 252 0.63 20.54 -9.95
CA ASN A 252 0.82 21.57 -10.95
C ASN A 252 0.44 22.94 -10.36
N PRO A 253 1.39 23.87 -10.21
CA PRO A 253 1.13 25.20 -9.63
C PRO A 253 0.13 26.05 -10.42
N HIS A 254 -0.10 25.73 -11.69
CA HIS A 254 -1.11 26.40 -12.54
C HIS A 254 -2.48 25.71 -12.54
N ARG A 255 -2.60 24.57 -11.88
CA ARG A 255 -3.83 23.78 -11.73
C ARG A 255 -3.99 23.33 -10.29
N PRO A 256 -4.58 24.17 -9.41
CA PRO A 256 -4.74 23.86 -7.99
C PRO A 256 -5.55 22.60 -7.69
N ASP A 257 -6.29 22.09 -8.68
CA ASP A 257 -7.07 20.85 -8.61
C ASP A 257 -6.31 19.62 -9.15
N ALA A 258 -5.07 19.76 -9.62
CA ALA A 258 -4.29 18.66 -10.22
C ALA A 258 -4.06 17.48 -9.25
N TRP A 259 -4.01 17.75 -7.94
CA TRP A 259 -3.87 16.72 -6.89
C TRP A 259 -5.05 15.72 -6.86
N LYS A 260 -6.19 16.07 -7.47
CA LYS A 260 -7.36 15.20 -7.56
C LYS A 260 -7.18 14.06 -8.56
N ASP A 261 -6.28 14.24 -9.51
CA ASP A 261 -6.14 13.39 -10.67
C ASP A 261 -4.83 12.59 -10.68
N HIS A 262 -4.85 11.52 -11.44
CA HIS A 262 -3.71 10.69 -11.82
C HIS A 262 -3.88 10.20 -13.26
N GLY A 263 -2.94 9.40 -13.77
CA GLY A 263 -3.00 8.88 -15.15
C GLY A 263 -1.81 9.35 -15.99
N SER A 264 -1.67 8.78 -17.18
CA SER A 264 -0.52 8.97 -18.07
C SER A 264 -0.26 10.43 -18.49
N HIS A 265 -1.29 11.25 -18.49
CA HIS A 265 -1.23 12.66 -18.87
C HIS A 265 -1.09 13.61 -17.68
N VAL A 266 -1.05 13.07 -16.46
CA VAL A 266 -0.96 13.86 -15.24
C VAL A 266 0.48 13.86 -14.73
N THR A 267 1.08 15.07 -14.69
CA THR A 267 2.45 15.25 -14.17
C THR A 267 2.54 14.76 -12.74
N HIS A 268 3.63 14.07 -12.41
CA HIS A 268 3.92 13.47 -11.08
C HIS A 268 3.06 12.25 -10.69
N ALA A 269 2.04 11.87 -11.47
CA ALA A 269 1.21 10.70 -11.18
C ALA A 269 1.99 9.36 -11.17
N GLY A 270 3.16 9.30 -11.79
CA GLY A 270 4.06 8.14 -11.71
C GLY A 270 4.96 8.11 -10.49
N GLU A 271 4.94 9.13 -9.63
CA GLU A 271 5.84 9.25 -8.47
C GLU A 271 5.24 8.57 -7.26
N THR A 272 6.02 7.67 -6.66
CA THR A 272 5.63 6.87 -5.50
C THR A 272 6.65 6.99 -4.38
N TRP A 273 6.51 6.17 -3.36
CA TRP A 273 7.42 6.03 -2.26
C TRP A 273 7.43 4.59 -1.73
N PHE A 274 8.42 4.25 -0.94
CA PHE A 274 8.52 2.92 -0.35
C PHE A 274 9.05 3.02 1.07
N VAL A 275 8.44 2.26 1.99
CA VAL A 275 8.87 2.14 3.38
C VAL A 275 9.03 0.68 3.73
N ALA A 276 10.13 0.34 4.38
CA ALA A 276 10.38 -0.99 4.92
C ALA A 276 10.78 -0.93 6.37
N LEU A 277 10.24 -1.84 7.20
CA LEU A 277 10.64 -1.99 8.60
C LEU A 277 10.40 -3.43 9.08
N GLY A 278 11.12 -3.83 10.11
CA GLY A 278 10.94 -5.13 10.77
C GLY A 278 12.05 -6.13 10.52
N ALA A 279 11.71 -7.41 10.49
CA ALA A 279 12.69 -8.48 10.37
C ALA A 279 13.51 -8.37 9.08
N GLY A 280 14.84 -8.44 9.19
CA GLY A 280 15.74 -8.36 8.04
C GLY A 280 15.90 -6.96 7.43
N VAL A 281 15.29 -5.91 8.02
CA VAL A 281 15.41 -4.55 7.56
C VAL A 281 16.42 -3.78 8.41
N GLU A 282 17.38 -3.14 7.73
CA GLU A 282 18.33 -2.23 8.37
C GLU A 282 17.69 -0.86 8.59
N ALA A 283 17.85 -0.32 9.78
CA ALA A 283 17.39 1.03 10.11
C ALA A 283 18.29 2.08 9.47
N ARG A 284 17.84 2.67 8.35
CA ARG A 284 18.56 3.70 7.57
C ARG A 284 17.87 5.06 7.59
N GLY A 285 16.69 5.13 8.22
CA GLY A 285 15.90 6.36 8.29
C GLY A 285 15.40 6.83 6.91
N GLU A 286 15.36 8.14 6.72
CA GLU A 286 15.03 8.73 5.42
C GLU A 286 16.27 8.67 4.51
N VAL A 287 16.19 7.82 3.47
CA VAL A 287 17.33 7.57 2.57
C VAL A 287 17.47 8.70 1.57
N SER A 288 18.69 9.22 1.43
CA SER A 288 19.08 10.19 0.41
C SER A 288 19.94 9.54 -0.67
N SER A 289 19.94 10.15 -1.87
CA SER A 289 20.80 9.75 -3.00
C SER A 289 20.71 8.28 -3.38
N SER A 290 19.52 7.66 -3.24
CA SER A 290 19.31 6.24 -3.58
C SER A 290 19.27 5.97 -5.10
N GLY A 291 19.28 7.03 -5.93
CA GLY A 291 19.01 6.91 -7.34
C GLY A 291 17.55 6.54 -7.64
N GLN A 292 17.30 5.97 -8.82
CA GLN A 292 15.97 5.60 -9.29
C GLN A 292 15.59 4.18 -8.83
N ASN A 293 14.47 4.08 -8.13
CA ASN A 293 13.81 2.83 -7.78
C ASN A 293 12.40 2.79 -8.40
N TYR A 294 11.82 1.60 -8.49
CA TYR A 294 10.51 1.39 -9.10
C TYR A 294 9.64 0.42 -8.33
N ASN A 295 8.32 0.59 -8.42
CA ASN A 295 7.34 -0.32 -7.81
C ASN A 295 7.49 -1.77 -8.27
N LYS A 296 7.94 -2.01 -9.51
CA LYS A 296 8.24 -3.36 -10.01
C LYS A 296 9.27 -4.14 -9.19
N GLN A 297 10.02 -3.48 -8.32
CA GLN A 297 10.99 -4.13 -7.43
C GLN A 297 10.33 -4.74 -6.18
N VAL A 298 9.10 -4.32 -5.84
CA VAL A 298 8.42 -4.74 -4.61
C VAL A 298 8.16 -6.25 -4.58
N ALA A 299 7.65 -6.83 -5.66
CA ALA A 299 7.38 -8.28 -5.71
C ALA A 299 8.65 -9.12 -5.49
N ALA A 300 9.76 -8.72 -6.13
CA ALA A 300 11.05 -9.38 -5.93
C ALA A 300 11.59 -9.19 -4.50
N THR A 301 11.31 -8.03 -3.89
CA THR A 301 11.65 -7.77 -2.48
C THR A 301 10.85 -8.67 -1.53
N VAL A 302 9.55 -8.82 -1.75
CA VAL A 302 8.70 -9.78 -1.00
C VAL A 302 9.24 -11.19 -1.14
N ALA A 303 9.55 -11.63 -2.36
CA ALA A 303 10.11 -12.97 -2.61
C ALA A 303 11.42 -13.20 -1.84
N SER A 304 12.29 -12.20 -1.83
CA SER A 304 13.54 -12.23 -1.06
C SER A 304 13.28 -12.38 0.46
N CYS A 305 12.32 -11.64 1.00
CA CYS A 305 11.91 -11.78 2.41
C CYS A 305 11.38 -13.18 2.73
N LEU A 306 10.65 -13.79 1.80
CA LEU A 306 10.05 -15.10 1.95
C LEU A 306 11.03 -16.26 1.66
N GLY A 307 12.19 -15.96 1.08
CA GLY A 307 13.16 -16.99 0.67
C GLY A 307 12.64 -17.88 -0.45
N ILE A 308 11.80 -17.36 -1.37
CA ILE A 308 11.23 -18.13 -2.47
C ILE A 308 11.78 -17.65 -3.82
N PRO A 309 11.88 -18.54 -4.83
CA PRO A 309 12.26 -18.15 -6.18
C PRO A 309 11.21 -17.21 -6.78
N PHE A 310 11.67 -16.15 -7.42
CA PHE A 310 10.83 -15.22 -8.16
C PHE A 310 11.38 -15.00 -9.57
N GLN A 311 10.68 -15.50 -10.55
CA GLN A 311 11.00 -15.36 -11.96
C GLN A 311 9.77 -14.88 -12.70
N PRO A 312 9.51 -13.57 -12.72
CA PRO A 312 8.40 -13.02 -13.47
C PRO A 312 8.61 -13.19 -14.97
N SER A 313 7.53 -13.35 -15.72
CA SER A 313 7.58 -13.56 -17.18
C SER A 313 7.86 -12.29 -17.98
N GLY A 314 7.89 -11.12 -17.33
CA GLY A 314 8.14 -9.84 -17.98
C GLY A 314 9.63 -9.59 -18.27
N GLN A 315 9.93 -8.97 -19.41
CA GLN A 315 11.31 -8.67 -19.82
C GLN A 315 11.98 -7.59 -18.94
N GLU A 316 11.19 -6.75 -18.27
CA GLU A 316 11.66 -5.65 -17.42
C GLU A 316 11.42 -5.90 -15.93
N ALA A 317 11.58 -7.14 -15.51
CA ALA A 317 11.39 -7.52 -14.12
C ALA A 317 12.26 -6.70 -13.15
N GLY A 318 11.67 -6.29 -12.03
CA GLY A 318 12.38 -5.59 -10.97
C GLY A 318 13.33 -6.51 -10.21
N THR A 319 14.49 -5.98 -9.83
CA THR A 319 15.38 -6.63 -8.83
C THR A 319 14.98 -6.20 -7.43
N PRO A 320 15.25 -7.03 -6.39
CA PRO A 320 14.87 -6.67 -5.01
C PRO A 320 15.46 -5.33 -4.56
N ILE A 321 14.70 -4.53 -3.85
CA ILE A 321 15.22 -3.39 -3.08
C ILE A 321 16.03 -3.95 -1.92
N PRO A 322 17.32 -3.57 -1.75
CA PRO A 322 18.13 -4.05 -0.63
C PRO A 322 17.55 -3.59 0.71
N LEU A 323 17.08 -4.53 1.52
CA LEU A 323 16.53 -4.25 2.86
C LEU A 323 17.62 -4.12 3.92
N CYS A 324 18.76 -4.76 3.74
CA CYS A 324 19.97 -4.56 4.54
C CYS A 324 21.15 -4.21 3.62
N GLY A 325 22.15 -3.53 4.15
CA GLY A 325 23.30 -3.01 3.39
C GLY A 325 24.20 -4.07 2.75
N ARG A 326 23.87 -5.37 2.87
CA ARG A 326 24.48 -6.47 2.15
C ARG A 326 23.47 -7.07 1.21
N THR A 327 23.74 -7.05 -0.07
CA THR A 327 23.04 -7.88 -1.04
C THR A 327 23.09 -9.33 -0.50
N LEU A 328 21.95 -9.90 -0.17
CA LEU A 328 21.86 -11.34 0.07
C LEU A 328 22.21 -11.98 -1.29
N GLN A 329 23.47 -12.37 -1.48
CA GLN A 329 23.81 -13.28 -2.56
C GLN A 329 22.95 -14.53 -2.33
N ALA A 330 22.06 -14.81 -3.27
CA ALA A 330 21.37 -16.08 -3.30
C ALA A 330 22.47 -17.16 -3.24
N SER A 331 22.59 -17.86 -2.12
CA SER A 331 23.38 -19.07 -2.05
C SER A 331 22.66 -20.09 -2.93
N VAL A 332 23.09 -20.19 -4.17
CA VAL A 332 22.85 -21.39 -4.97
C VAL A 332 23.66 -22.47 -4.25
N ALA A 333 22.99 -23.25 -3.41
CA ALA A 333 23.55 -24.47 -2.91
C ALA A 333 23.72 -25.46 -4.06
N PRO A 334 24.83 -26.21 -4.12
CA PRO A 334 25.15 -27.13 -5.20
C PRO A 334 24.17 -28.29 -5.34
#